data_03d39639383068fad7f7c4969b9775c0
#
_entry.id   03d39639383068fad7f7c4969b9775c0
#
_cell.length_a   1.000
_cell.length_b   1.000
_cell.length_c   1.000
_cell.angle_alpha   90.00
_cell.angle_beta   90.00
_cell.angle_gamma   90.00
#
_symmetry.space_group_name_H-M   'P 1'
#
loop_
_entity.id
_entity.type
_entity.pdbx_description
1 polymer ?
#
loop_
_entity_poly.entity_id
_entity_poly.type
_entity_poly.pdbx_seq_one_letter_code
_entity_poly.pdbx_strand_id
1 'polypeptide(L)'
;MDKRWILIIIIAIIGISGMYNIVSNSTSIGTPITSLNKTIVTIPDDYTTGDSDKKSTELFNKSYVDEKVYIEDLGKNNISLAKFNQKLDSLSRDSNIKIIKNVSNITDGIDVHTIYYQKLDNADKYESVSYVTCINHTFYFKLYGYDNIEDMNYPLTFIVDTLQPDYKRTQT
;
A
#
# COMPACT_ATOMS: atom_id res chain seq x y z
N MET A 1 38.67 -22.98 25.13
CA MET A 1 38.26 -22.47 23.78
C MET A 1 39.29 -21.43 23.37
N ASP A 2 39.96 -21.62 22.25
CA ASP A 2 41.04 -20.74 21.80
C ASP A 2 40.50 -19.34 21.45
N LYS A 3 41.16 -18.26 21.90
CA LYS A 3 40.77 -16.89 21.66
C LYS A 3 40.53 -16.57 20.16
N ARG A 4 41.19 -17.29 19.27
CA ARG A 4 41.05 -17.19 17.83
C ARG A 4 39.64 -17.62 17.34
N TRP A 5 39.08 -18.66 17.95
CA TRP A 5 37.75 -19.15 17.61
C TRP A 5 36.64 -18.17 18.07
N ILE A 6 36.84 -17.51 19.22
CA ILE A 6 35.92 -16.50 19.71
C ILE A 6 35.86 -15.31 18.73
N LEU A 7 37.02 -14.87 18.22
CA LEU A 7 37.10 -13.78 17.26
C LEU A 7 36.37 -14.11 15.94
N ILE A 8 36.57 -15.34 15.44
CA ILE A 8 35.91 -15.82 14.20
C ILE A 8 34.38 -15.86 14.37
N ILE A 9 33.88 -16.31 15.52
CA ILE A 9 32.45 -16.35 15.80
C ILE A 9 31.87 -14.93 15.86
N ILE A 10 32.55 -13.98 16.51
CA ILE A 10 32.12 -12.58 16.58
C ILE A 10 32.05 -11.95 15.18
N ILE A 11 33.06 -12.16 14.34
CA ILE A 11 33.08 -11.65 12.96
C ILE A 11 31.96 -12.27 12.13
N ALA A 12 31.68 -13.57 12.30
CA ALA A 12 30.57 -14.23 11.62
C ALA A 12 29.20 -13.67 12.04
N ILE A 13 29.01 -13.42 13.34
CA ILE A 13 27.76 -12.84 13.86
C ILE A 13 27.56 -11.39 13.35
N ILE A 14 28.63 -10.59 13.32
CA ILE A 14 28.58 -9.21 12.78
C ILE A 14 28.32 -9.25 11.25
N GLY A 15 28.94 -10.17 10.53
CA GLY A 15 28.70 -10.35 9.10
C GLY A 15 27.26 -10.77 8.80
N ILE A 16 26.71 -11.70 9.54
CA ILE A 16 25.31 -12.16 9.36
C ILE A 16 24.32 -11.06 9.74
N SER A 17 24.54 -10.34 10.84
CA SER A 17 23.68 -9.22 11.23
C SER A 17 23.80 -8.03 10.26
N GLY A 18 24.97 -7.77 9.72
CA GLY A 18 25.19 -6.78 8.65
C GLY A 18 24.46 -7.15 7.36
N MET A 19 24.55 -8.41 6.92
CA MET A 19 23.79 -8.91 5.76
C MET A 19 22.27 -8.87 6.01
N TYR A 20 21.81 -9.23 7.20
CA TYR A 20 20.39 -9.16 7.54
C TYR A 20 19.87 -7.71 7.50
N ASN A 21 20.64 -6.74 8.01
CA ASN A 21 20.29 -5.33 7.90
C ASN A 21 20.31 -4.80 6.46
N ILE A 22 21.23 -5.27 5.62
CA ILE A 22 21.26 -4.91 4.19
C ILE A 22 20.06 -5.52 3.45
N VAL A 23 19.67 -6.75 3.77
CA VAL A 23 18.51 -7.42 3.16
C VAL A 23 17.19 -6.84 3.69
N SER A 24 17.11 -6.48 4.97
CA SER A 24 15.89 -5.85 5.55
C SER A 24 15.74 -4.38 5.19
N ASN A 25 16.83 -3.70 4.85
CA ASN A 25 16.84 -2.35 4.28
C ASN A 25 16.98 -2.37 2.74
N SER A 26 16.78 -3.52 2.09
CA SER A 26 16.71 -3.56 0.64
C SER A 26 15.55 -2.68 0.21
N THR A 27 15.89 -1.58 -0.45
CA THR A 27 14.98 -0.65 -1.12
C THR A 27 13.88 -1.43 -1.81
N SER A 28 12.64 -1.04 -1.56
CA SER A 28 11.47 -1.58 -2.24
C SER A 28 11.74 -1.68 -3.74
N ILE A 29 11.85 -2.91 -4.24
CA ILE A 29 12.05 -3.17 -5.67
C ILE A 29 10.70 -2.90 -6.34
N GLY A 30 10.64 -1.88 -7.19
CA GLY A 30 9.41 -1.52 -7.88
C GLY A 30 9.67 -0.42 -8.91
N THR A 31 8.73 -0.23 -9.82
CA THR A 31 8.82 0.77 -10.88
C THR A 31 8.12 2.06 -10.45
N PRO A 32 8.84 3.19 -10.29
CA PRO A 32 8.19 4.46 -9.99
C PRO A 32 7.42 4.98 -11.19
N ILE A 33 6.19 5.42 -10.97
CA ILE A 33 5.37 6.15 -11.94
C ILE A 33 5.03 7.53 -11.40
N THR A 34 5.00 8.54 -12.29
CA THR A 34 4.70 9.94 -11.98
C THR A 34 3.31 10.35 -12.49
N SER A 35 2.31 9.53 -12.27
CA SER A 35 0.91 9.92 -12.45
C SER A 35 0.40 10.63 -11.19
N LEU A 36 -0.87 10.86 -11.02
CA LEU A 36 -1.45 11.35 -9.77
C LEU A 36 -0.97 12.74 -9.31
N ASN A 37 -1.17 13.78 -10.13
CA ASN A 37 -0.88 15.16 -9.73
C ASN A 37 0.55 15.41 -9.23
N LYS A 38 1.56 14.79 -9.83
CA LYS A 38 2.98 14.85 -9.44
C LYS A 38 3.34 14.04 -8.18
N THR A 39 2.49 13.13 -7.74
CA THR A 39 2.86 12.13 -6.77
C THR A 39 3.62 11.00 -7.46
N ILE A 40 4.75 10.58 -6.91
CA ILE A 40 5.39 9.35 -7.32
C ILE A 40 4.70 8.20 -6.58
N VAL A 41 4.27 7.22 -7.34
CA VAL A 41 3.77 5.94 -6.86
C VAL A 41 4.74 4.87 -7.32
N THR A 42 5.26 4.06 -6.42
CA THR A 42 6.08 2.91 -6.77
C THR A 42 5.18 1.69 -6.94
N ILE A 43 5.25 1.05 -8.10
CA ILE A 43 4.45 -0.14 -8.43
C ILE A 43 5.24 -1.37 -8.00
N PRO A 44 4.65 -2.31 -7.23
CA PRO A 44 5.28 -3.60 -6.96
C PRO A 44 5.62 -4.35 -8.26
N ASP A 45 6.69 -5.15 -8.26
CA ASP A 45 7.19 -5.81 -9.50
C ASP A 45 6.21 -6.80 -10.12
N ASP A 46 5.33 -7.37 -9.32
CA ASP A 46 4.26 -8.28 -9.76
C ASP A 46 3.01 -7.57 -10.30
N TYR A 47 3.00 -6.23 -10.32
CA TYR A 47 1.92 -5.42 -10.88
C TYR A 47 2.32 -4.73 -12.18
N THR A 48 1.33 -4.36 -12.97
CA THR A 48 1.47 -3.54 -14.18
C THR A 48 0.43 -2.43 -14.18
N THR A 49 0.76 -1.32 -14.83
CA THR A 49 -0.16 -0.18 -14.95
C THR A 49 -1.25 -0.47 -15.98
N GLY A 50 -2.50 -0.22 -15.61
CA GLY A 50 -3.65 -0.16 -16.48
C GLY A 50 -3.99 1.27 -16.89
N ASP A 51 -5.28 1.59 -16.87
CA ASP A 51 -5.77 2.93 -17.19
C ASP A 51 -5.29 3.96 -16.17
N SER A 52 -4.80 5.09 -16.65
CA SER A 52 -4.28 6.17 -15.84
C SER A 52 -4.69 7.53 -16.39
N ASP A 53 -5.05 8.43 -15.50
CA ASP A 53 -5.27 9.84 -15.80
C ASP A 53 -4.41 10.73 -14.87
N LYS A 54 -4.71 12.05 -14.80
CA LYS A 54 -3.95 12.96 -13.94
C LYS A 54 -4.16 12.72 -12.45
N LYS A 55 -5.26 12.10 -12.05
CA LYS A 55 -5.67 11.94 -10.65
C LYS A 55 -5.76 10.49 -10.21
N SER A 56 -5.83 9.56 -11.13
CA SER A 56 -6.02 8.15 -10.82
C SER A 56 -5.16 7.24 -11.68
N THR A 57 -4.89 6.06 -11.16
CA THR A 57 -4.26 4.96 -11.89
C THR A 57 -4.82 3.63 -11.41
N GLU A 58 -4.88 2.66 -12.30
CA GLU A 58 -5.22 1.29 -11.99
C GLU A 58 -4.01 0.39 -12.21
N LEU A 59 -3.77 -0.54 -11.28
CA LEU A 59 -2.70 -1.53 -11.33
C LEU A 59 -3.31 -2.91 -11.35
N PHE A 60 -2.74 -3.81 -12.15
CA PHE A 60 -3.16 -5.21 -12.26
C PHE A 60 -2.05 -6.13 -11.80
N ASN A 61 -2.41 -7.15 -11.01
CA ASN A 61 -1.50 -8.23 -10.71
C ASN A 61 -1.24 -9.06 -11.97
N LYS A 62 0.04 -9.25 -12.34
CA LYS A 62 0.44 -9.97 -13.56
C LYS A 62 0.10 -11.46 -13.53
N SER A 63 0.07 -12.06 -12.33
CA SER A 63 -0.23 -13.48 -12.15
C SER A 63 -1.73 -13.74 -11.92
N TYR A 64 -2.43 -12.74 -11.35
CA TYR A 64 -3.84 -12.82 -10.97
C TYR A 64 -4.57 -11.59 -11.51
N VAL A 65 -4.93 -11.63 -12.79
CA VAL A 65 -5.44 -10.44 -13.54
C VAL A 65 -6.72 -9.84 -12.93
N ASP A 66 -7.45 -10.61 -12.13
CA ASP A 66 -8.65 -10.12 -11.44
C ASP A 66 -8.30 -9.24 -10.23
N GLU A 67 -7.09 -9.41 -9.67
CA GLU A 67 -6.61 -8.60 -8.56
C GLU A 67 -6.13 -7.23 -9.06
N LYS A 68 -6.77 -6.20 -8.54
CA LYS A 68 -6.52 -4.83 -8.97
C LYS A 68 -6.39 -3.88 -7.81
N VAL A 69 -5.57 -2.86 -8.01
CA VAL A 69 -5.41 -1.71 -7.11
C VAL A 69 -5.75 -0.45 -7.87
N TYR A 70 -6.81 0.23 -7.47
CA TYR A 70 -7.15 1.57 -7.96
C TYR A 70 -6.66 2.60 -6.95
N ILE A 71 -6.00 3.65 -7.44
CA ILE A 71 -5.44 4.73 -6.63
C ILE A 71 -5.95 6.05 -7.18
N GLU A 72 -6.41 6.95 -6.30
CA GLU A 72 -6.83 8.29 -6.65
C GLU A 72 -6.26 9.32 -5.66
N ASP A 73 -5.69 10.41 -6.18
CA ASP A 73 -5.28 11.56 -5.38
C ASP A 73 -6.48 12.50 -5.16
N LEU A 74 -6.94 12.58 -3.92
CA LEU A 74 -8.02 13.47 -3.49
C LEU A 74 -7.54 14.91 -3.21
N GLY A 75 -6.25 15.19 -3.41
CA GLY A 75 -5.65 16.51 -3.30
C GLY A 75 -5.06 16.84 -1.93
N LYS A 76 -4.58 18.09 -1.82
CA LYS A 76 -3.97 18.63 -0.60
C LYS A 76 -5.01 18.89 0.47
N ASN A 77 -5.16 17.94 1.34
CA ASN A 77 -6.06 18.02 2.49
C ASN A 77 -5.72 16.87 3.48
N ASN A 78 -6.33 16.91 4.64
CA ASN A 78 -6.27 15.84 5.63
C ASN A 78 -7.71 15.41 5.97
N ILE A 79 -8.30 14.63 5.09
CA ILE A 79 -9.71 14.20 5.20
C ILE A 79 -9.88 12.68 5.26
N SER A 80 -8.79 11.92 5.41
CA SER A 80 -8.81 10.45 5.41
C SER A 80 -9.83 9.89 6.41
N LEU A 81 -9.80 10.31 7.66
CA LEU A 81 -10.71 9.85 8.70
C LEU A 81 -12.17 10.22 8.38
N ALA A 82 -12.43 11.45 7.91
CA ALA A 82 -13.79 11.88 7.58
C ALA A 82 -14.37 11.08 6.41
N LYS A 83 -13.56 10.84 5.37
CA LYS A 83 -13.94 10.02 4.21
C LYS A 83 -14.13 8.55 4.58
N PHE A 84 -13.27 8.01 5.42
CA PHE A 84 -13.40 6.67 5.97
C PHE A 84 -14.72 6.48 6.71
N ASN A 85 -15.06 7.38 7.65
CA ASN A 85 -16.30 7.31 8.41
C ASN A 85 -17.54 7.41 7.50
N GLN A 86 -17.52 8.33 6.52
CA GLN A 86 -18.58 8.45 5.53
C GLN A 86 -18.75 7.16 4.71
N LYS A 87 -17.65 6.55 4.31
CA LYS A 87 -17.67 5.30 3.52
C LYS A 87 -18.13 4.11 4.36
N LEU A 88 -17.65 4.00 5.60
CA LEU A 88 -18.07 2.94 6.53
C LEU A 88 -19.58 3.00 6.77
N ASP A 89 -20.12 4.18 7.00
CA ASP A 89 -21.55 4.41 7.20
C ASP A 89 -22.37 4.03 5.94
N SER A 90 -21.88 4.40 4.77
CA SER A 90 -22.49 4.01 3.49
C SER A 90 -22.50 2.49 3.27
N LEU A 91 -21.37 1.81 3.50
CA LEU A 91 -21.28 0.36 3.33
C LEU A 91 -22.10 -0.40 4.36
N SER A 92 -22.23 0.13 5.59
CA SER A 92 -23.06 -0.48 6.66
C SER A 92 -24.56 -0.45 6.36
N ARG A 93 -24.99 0.45 5.50
CA ARG A 93 -26.41 0.56 5.07
C ARG A 93 -26.73 -0.25 3.82
N ASP A 94 -25.71 -0.72 3.12
CA ASP A 94 -25.90 -1.52 1.90
C ASP A 94 -26.13 -2.99 2.25
N SER A 95 -27.35 -3.47 2.00
CA SER A 95 -27.73 -4.85 2.29
C SER A 95 -26.98 -5.89 1.45
N ASN A 96 -26.32 -5.49 0.34
CA ASN A 96 -25.48 -6.36 -0.49
C ASN A 96 -24.03 -6.43 -0.03
N ILE A 97 -23.67 -5.75 1.06
CA ILE A 97 -22.31 -5.67 1.58
C ILE A 97 -22.20 -6.33 2.94
N LYS A 98 -21.19 -7.19 3.09
CA LYS A 98 -20.75 -7.73 4.38
C LYS A 98 -19.41 -7.11 4.75
N ILE A 99 -19.40 -6.21 5.73
CA ILE A 99 -18.15 -5.67 6.30
C ILE A 99 -17.48 -6.79 7.11
N ILE A 100 -16.21 -7.05 6.82
CA ILE A 100 -15.41 -8.09 7.49
C ILE A 100 -14.64 -7.51 8.66
N LYS A 101 -13.91 -6.41 8.42
CA LYS A 101 -13.19 -5.66 9.45
C LYS A 101 -12.90 -4.24 8.98
N ASN A 102 -12.63 -3.36 9.92
CA ASN A 102 -12.03 -2.06 9.64
C ASN A 102 -10.79 -1.86 10.52
N VAL A 103 -9.81 -1.14 10.01
CA VAL A 103 -8.52 -0.91 10.67
C VAL A 103 -8.14 0.55 10.48
N SER A 104 -7.63 1.17 11.54
CA SER A 104 -7.03 2.50 11.49
C SER A 104 -5.63 2.43 12.09
N ASN A 105 -4.64 2.93 11.38
CA ASN A 105 -3.26 2.97 11.81
C ASN A 105 -2.66 4.34 11.51
N ILE A 106 -1.87 4.85 12.46
CA ILE A 106 -1.11 6.09 12.31
C ILE A 106 0.34 5.75 12.63
N THR A 107 1.20 5.83 11.63
CA THR A 107 2.61 5.51 11.76
C THR A 107 3.44 6.52 10.96
N ASP A 108 4.45 7.11 11.58
CA ASP A 108 5.43 8.02 10.96
C ASP A 108 4.82 9.16 10.12
N GLY A 109 3.67 9.69 10.59
CA GLY A 109 2.97 10.79 9.91
C GLY A 109 2.13 10.35 8.71
N ILE A 110 1.97 9.05 8.50
CA ILE A 110 1.03 8.45 7.56
C ILE A 110 -0.19 7.96 8.33
N ASP A 111 -1.36 8.39 7.92
CA ASP A 111 -2.64 8.05 8.51
C ASP A 111 -3.43 7.17 7.55
N VAL A 112 -3.65 5.90 7.92
CA VAL A 112 -4.26 4.88 7.06
C VAL A 112 -5.53 4.35 7.70
N HIS A 113 -6.64 4.46 6.99
CA HIS A 113 -7.95 3.92 7.42
C HIS A 113 -8.49 3.00 6.34
N THR A 114 -8.67 1.72 6.66
CA THR A 114 -9.07 0.67 5.71
C THR A 114 -10.34 -0.05 6.16
N ILE A 115 -11.26 -0.30 5.23
CA ILE A 115 -12.45 -1.15 5.38
C ILE A 115 -12.29 -2.34 4.44
N TYR A 116 -12.38 -3.56 4.97
CA TYR A 116 -12.41 -4.80 4.22
C TYR A 116 -13.84 -5.34 4.19
N TYR A 117 -14.32 -5.70 3.01
CA TYR A 117 -15.68 -6.15 2.82
C TYR A 117 -15.81 -7.18 1.69
N GLN A 118 -16.93 -7.86 1.64
CA GLN A 118 -17.37 -8.72 0.56
C GLN A 118 -18.69 -8.20 0.01
N LYS A 119 -18.90 -8.37 -1.30
CA LYS A 119 -20.22 -8.23 -1.92
C LYS A 119 -20.93 -9.58 -1.87
N LEU A 120 -22.19 -9.62 -1.48
CA LEU A 120 -22.93 -10.87 -1.37
C LEU A 120 -23.23 -11.53 -2.72
N ASP A 121 -23.23 -10.74 -3.81
CA ASP A 121 -23.33 -11.22 -5.19
C ASP A 121 -22.00 -11.78 -5.75
N ASN A 122 -20.89 -11.55 -5.05
CA ASN A 122 -19.56 -12.08 -5.37
C ASN A 122 -18.82 -12.47 -4.07
N ALA A 123 -19.42 -13.40 -3.31
CA ALA A 123 -18.94 -13.77 -1.98
C ALA A 123 -17.61 -14.54 -1.97
N ASP A 124 -17.08 -14.93 -3.14
CA ASP A 124 -15.78 -15.60 -3.27
C ASP A 124 -14.62 -14.60 -3.33
N LYS A 125 -14.90 -13.30 -3.46
CA LYS A 125 -13.87 -12.26 -3.57
C LYS A 125 -14.01 -11.22 -2.48
N TYR A 126 -12.85 -10.73 -2.03
CA TYR A 126 -12.74 -9.63 -1.07
C TYR A 126 -12.43 -8.32 -1.80
N GLU A 127 -12.96 -7.25 -1.24
CA GLU A 127 -12.63 -5.88 -1.63
C GLU A 127 -12.20 -5.07 -0.40
N SER A 128 -11.37 -4.06 -0.60
CA SER A 128 -11.10 -3.05 0.43
C SER A 128 -11.13 -1.64 -0.14
N VAL A 129 -11.43 -0.70 0.73
CA VAL A 129 -11.23 0.73 0.48
C VAL A 129 -10.39 1.30 1.60
N SER A 130 -9.39 2.10 1.23
CA SER A 130 -8.51 2.78 2.17
C SER A 130 -8.44 4.26 1.86
N TYR A 131 -8.41 5.06 2.91
CA TYR A 131 -8.10 6.48 2.84
C TYR A 131 -6.80 6.71 3.57
N VAL A 132 -5.83 7.28 2.88
CA VAL A 132 -4.47 7.47 3.36
C VAL A 132 -4.11 8.95 3.30
N THR A 133 -3.69 9.52 4.42
CA THR A 133 -3.09 10.86 4.42
C THR A 133 -1.58 10.73 4.58
N CYS A 134 -0.83 11.28 3.64
CA CYS A 134 0.62 11.37 3.64
C CYS A 134 1.03 12.78 3.22
N ILE A 135 1.84 13.46 4.04
CA ILE A 135 2.35 14.84 3.79
C ILE A 135 1.22 15.81 3.37
N ASN A 136 0.12 15.84 4.12
CA ASN A 136 -1.07 16.67 3.86
C ASN A 136 -1.79 16.39 2.52
N HIS A 137 -1.55 15.27 1.87
CA HIS A 137 -2.33 14.75 0.75
C HIS A 137 -3.17 13.58 1.19
N THR A 138 -4.41 13.52 0.75
CA THR A 138 -5.26 12.34 0.96
C THR A 138 -5.37 11.55 -0.34
N PHE A 139 -5.13 10.25 -0.24
CA PHE A 139 -5.28 9.29 -1.31
C PHE A 139 -6.41 8.32 -0.99
N TYR A 140 -7.13 7.92 -2.02
CA TYR A 140 -8.10 6.85 -1.99
C TYR A 140 -7.52 5.63 -2.69
N PHE A 141 -7.61 4.48 -2.04
CA PHE A 141 -7.26 3.19 -2.61
C PHE A 141 -8.49 2.30 -2.62
N LYS A 142 -8.67 1.55 -3.70
CA LYS A 142 -9.62 0.45 -3.76
C LYS A 142 -8.90 -0.77 -4.29
N LEU A 143 -8.92 -1.86 -3.49
CA LEU A 143 -8.42 -3.16 -3.88
C LEU A 143 -9.61 -4.08 -4.10
N TYR A 144 -9.59 -4.87 -5.17
CA TYR A 144 -10.70 -5.77 -5.51
C TYR A 144 -10.21 -6.98 -6.31
N GLY A 145 -11.01 -8.07 -6.28
CA GLY A 145 -10.70 -9.33 -6.96
C GLY A 145 -9.85 -10.31 -6.17
N TYR A 146 -9.56 -10.05 -4.89
CA TYR A 146 -8.69 -10.88 -4.06
C TYR A 146 -9.42 -12.09 -3.46
N ASP A 147 -8.72 -13.22 -3.36
CA ASP A 147 -9.24 -14.46 -2.76
C ASP A 147 -9.17 -14.42 -1.23
N ASN A 148 -8.27 -13.61 -0.65
CA ASN A 148 -8.18 -13.41 0.79
C ASN A 148 -7.74 -11.97 1.15
N ILE A 149 -7.95 -11.59 2.40
CA ILE A 149 -7.65 -10.24 2.91
C ILE A 149 -6.14 -10.03 3.08
N GLU A 150 -5.40 -11.08 3.42
CA GLU A 150 -3.98 -11.03 3.71
C GLU A 150 -3.18 -10.59 2.47
N ASP A 151 -3.59 -11.03 1.29
CA ASP A 151 -2.93 -10.70 0.01
C ASP A 151 -3.10 -9.23 -0.37
N MET A 152 -4.15 -8.56 0.15
CA MET A 152 -4.35 -7.13 -0.04
C MET A 152 -3.35 -6.26 0.73
N ASN A 153 -2.78 -6.78 1.82
CA ASN A 153 -1.90 -5.99 2.69
C ASN A 153 -0.59 -5.63 1.97
N TYR A 154 -0.02 -6.56 1.20
CA TYR A 154 1.26 -6.33 0.53
C TYR A 154 1.22 -5.16 -0.45
N PRO A 155 0.36 -5.14 -1.49
CA PRO A 155 0.35 -4.04 -2.44
C PRO A 155 -0.03 -2.71 -1.79
N LEU A 156 -0.97 -2.70 -0.84
CA LEU A 156 -1.35 -1.48 -0.14
C LEU A 156 -0.18 -0.89 0.66
N THR A 157 0.44 -1.70 1.53
CA THR A 157 1.56 -1.25 2.38
C THR A 157 2.75 -0.81 1.51
N PHE A 158 3.14 -1.61 0.52
CA PHE A 158 4.24 -1.29 -0.38
C PHE A 158 4.05 0.07 -1.08
N ILE A 159 2.86 0.31 -1.64
CA ILE A 159 2.57 1.55 -2.34
C ILE A 159 2.53 2.72 -1.36
N VAL A 160 1.88 2.56 -0.19
CA VAL A 160 1.76 3.61 0.83
C VAL A 160 3.13 4.02 1.37
N ASP A 161 4.01 3.08 1.65
CA ASP A 161 5.36 3.33 2.17
C ASP A 161 6.27 4.04 1.15
N THR A 162 5.93 3.95 -0.13
CA THR A 162 6.71 4.55 -1.22
C THR A 162 6.07 5.81 -1.82
N LEU A 163 4.91 6.25 -1.33
CA LEU A 163 4.24 7.46 -1.80
C LEU A 163 5.09 8.71 -1.57
N GLN A 164 5.30 9.50 -2.63
CA GLN A 164 6.00 10.77 -2.56
C GLN A 164 5.14 11.88 -3.18
N PRO A 165 4.26 12.51 -2.41
CA PRO A 165 3.46 13.64 -2.87
C PRO A 165 4.32 14.87 -3.20
N ASP A 166 3.84 15.69 -4.14
CA ASP A 166 4.49 16.94 -4.55
C ASP A 166 5.95 16.80 -5.03
N TYR A 167 6.30 15.67 -5.64
CA TYR A 167 7.63 15.47 -6.17
C TYR A 167 8.01 16.57 -7.19
N LYS A 168 8.96 17.39 -6.81
CA LYS A 168 9.59 18.36 -7.72
C LYS A 168 10.72 17.66 -8.45
N ARG A 169 10.52 17.36 -9.73
CA ARG A 169 11.61 16.89 -10.59
C ARG A 169 12.71 17.97 -10.58
N THR A 170 13.80 17.72 -9.89
CA THR A 170 15.00 18.55 -9.99
C THR A 170 15.48 18.41 -11.43
N GLN A 171 15.31 19.45 -12.24
CA GLN A 171 15.91 19.50 -13.57
C GLN A 171 17.42 19.58 -13.34
N THR A 172 18.12 18.50 -13.63
CA THR A 172 19.59 18.49 -13.84
C THR A 172 19.87 18.89 -15.28
#